data_e73ea040589c2f4e9594dc369a2af764
#
_entry.id   e73ea040589c2f4e9594dc369a2af764
#
_cell.length_a   1.000
_cell.length_b   1.000
_cell.length_c   1.000
_cell.angle_alpha   90.00
_cell.angle_beta   90.00
_cell.angle_gamma   90.00
#
_symmetry.space_group_name_H-M   'P 1'
#
loop_
_entity.id
_entity.type
_entity.pdbx_description
1 polymer ?
#
loop_
_entity_poly.entity_id
_entity_poly.type
_entity_poly.pdbx_seq_one_letter_code
_entity_poly.pdbx_strand_id
1 'polypeptide(L)'
;MVDVHSQAIRSKNMRAIRNQDTAIEQRIALILKDRGFSYRVQDKALPGRPDFVLPQERAIIFVHGCFWHRHHCYLFKMPATRTEFWNGKINSNVERDRRYIGQLQQSGWKVLIVWECALRGKLRLEDEALIERLEEWLLAAMHSGEIDHQGLHHYRVE
;
A
#
# COMPACT_ATOMS: atom_id res chain seq x y z
N MET A 1 5.03 -5.08 -32.72
CA MET A 1 6.16 -4.79 -31.85
C MET A 1 6.86 -6.09 -31.47
N VAL A 2 8.14 -6.16 -31.71
CA VAL A 2 8.91 -7.34 -31.30
C VAL A 2 9.11 -7.31 -29.80
N ASP A 3 8.73 -8.39 -29.13
CA ASP A 3 8.95 -8.52 -27.70
C ASP A 3 10.45 -8.76 -27.47
N VAL A 4 11.10 -7.82 -26.79
CA VAL A 4 12.56 -7.89 -26.53
C VAL A 4 12.92 -8.84 -25.39
N HIS A 5 11.93 -9.37 -24.71
CA HIS A 5 12.14 -10.29 -23.61
C HIS A 5 11.56 -11.66 -23.93
N SER A 6 12.32 -12.72 -23.64
CA SER A 6 11.79 -14.07 -23.67
C SER A 6 10.82 -14.27 -22.52
N GLN A 7 10.00 -15.32 -22.63
CA GLN A 7 9.06 -15.67 -21.57
C GLN A 7 9.77 -15.92 -20.23
N ALA A 8 10.95 -16.53 -20.27
CA ALA A 8 11.74 -16.78 -19.07
C ALA A 8 12.22 -15.49 -18.41
N ILE A 9 12.66 -14.50 -19.20
CA ILE A 9 13.10 -13.20 -18.68
C ILE A 9 11.91 -12.45 -18.08
N ARG A 10 10.76 -12.46 -18.73
CA ARG A 10 9.53 -11.82 -18.19
C ARG A 10 9.12 -12.45 -16.87
N SER A 11 9.16 -13.76 -16.75
CA SER A 11 8.84 -14.46 -15.50
C SER A 11 9.81 -14.09 -14.39
N LYS A 12 11.09 -13.94 -14.69
CA LYS A 12 12.11 -13.52 -13.74
C LYS A 12 11.85 -12.08 -13.26
N ASN A 13 11.51 -11.17 -14.19
CA ASN A 13 11.20 -9.78 -13.84
C ASN A 13 9.96 -9.70 -12.95
N MET A 14 8.94 -10.48 -13.24
CA MET A 14 7.72 -10.50 -12.43
C MET A 14 7.97 -11.05 -11.03
N ARG A 15 8.85 -12.05 -10.89
CA ARG A 15 9.23 -12.58 -9.58
C ARG A 15 10.02 -11.55 -8.77
N ALA A 16 10.90 -10.80 -9.42
CA ALA A 16 11.66 -9.73 -8.75
C ALA A 16 10.73 -8.64 -8.23
N ILE A 17 9.73 -8.24 -9.01
CA ILE A 17 8.72 -7.25 -8.60
C ILE A 17 7.94 -7.76 -7.40
N ARG A 18 7.47 -9.00 -7.42
CA ARG A 18 6.73 -9.59 -6.29
C ARG A 18 7.58 -9.67 -5.02
N ASN A 19 8.87 -10.00 -5.15
CA ASN A 19 9.78 -10.05 -4.00
C ASN A 19 9.95 -8.68 -3.36
N GLN A 20 10.00 -7.62 -4.15
CA GLN A 20 10.10 -6.26 -3.65
C GLN A 20 8.84 -5.85 -2.89
N ASP A 21 7.66 -6.15 -3.45
CA ASP A 21 6.39 -5.87 -2.80
C ASP A 21 6.26 -6.67 -1.50
N THR A 22 6.68 -7.93 -1.53
CA THR A 22 6.68 -8.79 -0.34
C THR A 22 7.59 -8.23 0.75
N ALA A 23 8.73 -7.65 0.40
CA ALA A 23 9.66 -7.08 1.36
C ALA A 23 9.03 -5.91 2.13
N ILE A 24 8.32 -5.00 1.46
CA ILE A 24 7.66 -3.89 2.14
C ILE A 24 6.49 -4.36 3.00
N GLU A 25 5.74 -5.35 2.55
CA GLU A 25 4.68 -5.96 3.36
C GLU A 25 5.26 -6.64 4.60
N GLN A 26 6.37 -7.36 4.46
CA GLN A 26 7.04 -8.03 5.58
C GLN A 26 7.52 -7.04 6.63
N ARG A 27 7.96 -5.86 6.22
CA ARG A 27 8.38 -4.83 7.16
C ARG A 27 7.23 -4.43 8.08
N ILE A 28 6.04 -4.25 7.52
CA ILE A 28 4.83 -3.95 8.31
C ILE A 28 4.46 -5.15 9.20
N ALA A 29 4.48 -6.36 8.65
CA ALA A 29 4.14 -7.57 9.40
C ALA A 29 5.02 -7.75 10.64
N LEU A 30 6.33 -7.53 10.49
CA LEU A 30 7.26 -7.64 11.60
C LEU A 30 6.95 -6.62 12.70
N ILE A 31 6.63 -5.39 12.34
CA ILE A 31 6.27 -4.36 13.30
C ILE A 31 5.01 -4.74 14.06
N LEU A 32 3.97 -5.16 13.34
CA LEU A 32 2.70 -5.55 13.96
C LEU A 32 2.90 -6.71 14.94
N LYS A 33 3.68 -7.70 14.55
CA LYS A 33 3.99 -8.85 15.38
C LYS A 33 4.77 -8.44 16.63
N ASP A 34 5.85 -7.66 16.45
CA ASP A 34 6.71 -7.23 17.56
C ASP A 34 5.96 -6.35 18.56
N ARG A 35 4.97 -5.60 18.10
CA ARG A 35 4.18 -4.73 18.97
C ARG A 35 2.93 -5.41 19.54
N GLY A 36 2.76 -6.70 19.29
CA GLY A 36 1.69 -7.49 19.91
C GLY A 36 0.32 -7.36 19.26
N PHE A 37 0.24 -6.85 18.05
CA PHE A 37 -1.04 -6.78 17.33
C PHE A 37 -1.38 -8.11 16.70
N SER A 38 -2.65 -8.52 16.83
CA SER A 38 -3.19 -9.69 16.14
C SER A 38 -3.74 -9.27 14.79
N TYR A 39 -3.39 -9.99 13.73
CA TYR A 39 -3.84 -9.63 12.39
C TYR A 39 -4.01 -10.86 11.50
N ARG A 40 -4.84 -10.71 10.47
CA ARG A 40 -4.95 -11.64 9.35
C ARG A 40 -4.34 -10.99 8.12
N VAL A 41 -3.86 -11.79 7.17
CA VAL A 41 -3.24 -11.29 5.94
C VAL A 41 -4.08 -11.67 4.74
N GLN A 42 -4.07 -10.81 3.71
CA GLN A 42 -4.63 -11.09 2.39
C GLN A 42 -6.06 -11.64 2.44
N ASP A 43 -6.93 -10.97 3.19
CA ASP A 43 -8.30 -11.45 3.42
C ASP A 43 -9.15 -11.26 2.16
N LYS A 44 -9.42 -12.36 1.47
CA LYS A 44 -10.19 -12.36 0.22
C LYS A 44 -11.68 -12.09 0.44
N ALA A 45 -12.16 -12.20 1.67
CA ALA A 45 -13.57 -11.99 1.98
C ALA A 45 -13.92 -10.50 2.06
N LEU A 46 -12.93 -9.62 2.14
CA LEU A 46 -13.15 -8.18 2.25
C LEU A 46 -12.84 -7.47 0.94
N PRO A 47 -13.53 -6.33 0.65
CA PRO A 47 -13.26 -5.56 -0.55
C PRO A 47 -11.79 -5.16 -0.67
N GLY A 48 -11.21 -5.33 -1.85
CA GLY A 48 -9.83 -4.97 -2.12
C GLY A 48 -8.78 -5.94 -1.61
N ARG A 49 -9.19 -7.02 -0.96
CA ARG A 49 -8.27 -8.03 -0.41
C ARG A 49 -7.17 -7.36 0.42
N PRO A 50 -7.52 -6.76 1.56
CA PRO A 50 -6.55 -6.01 2.37
C PRO A 50 -5.32 -6.83 2.75
N ASP A 51 -4.17 -6.17 2.78
CA ASP A 51 -2.92 -6.81 3.17
C ASP A 51 -2.94 -7.24 4.63
N PHE A 52 -3.50 -6.41 5.50
CA PHE A 52 -3.64 -6.73 6.93
C PHE A 52 -5.02 -6.34 7.44
N VAL A 53 -5.61 -7.24 8.23
CA VAL A 53 -6.88 -6.98 8.90
C VAL A 53 -6.66 -7.17 10.40
N LEU A 54 -6.96 -6.13 11.18
CA LEU A 54 -6.80 -6.12 12.63
C LEU A 54 -8.20 -6.00 13.26
N PRO A 55 -8.85 -7.13 13.56
CA PRO A 55 -10.24 -7.10 14.06
C PRO A 55 -10.41 -6.38 15.39
N GLN A 56 -9.43 -6.52 16.31
CA GLN A 56 -9.53 -5.88 17.63
C GLN A 56 -9.53 -4.36 17.52
N GLU A 57 -8.74 -3.80 16.62
CA GLU A 57 -8.66 -2.36 16.37
C GLU A 57 -9.71 -1.89 15.35
N ARG A 58 -10.44 -2.82 14.73
CA ARG A 58 -11.36 -2.56 13.63
C ARG A 58 -10.66 -1.80 12.50
N ALA A 59 -9.45 -2.24 12.19
CA ALA A 59 -8.54 -1.57 11.28
C ALA A 59 -8.14 -2.45 10.11
N ILE A 60 -7.97 -1.80 8.97
CA ILE A 60 -7.50 -2.40 7.73
C ILE A 60 -6.25 -1.66 7.29
N ILE A 61 -5.23 -2.40 6.86
CA ILE A 61 -4.02 -1.78 6.31
C ILE A 61 -3.80 -2.31 4.89
N PHE A 62 -3.67 -1.38 3.95
CA PHE A 62 -3.19 -1.64 2.59
C PHE A 62 -1.77 -1.16 2.46
N VAL A 63 -0.93 -1.94 1.79
CA VAL A 63 0.43 -1.52 1.43
C VAL A 63 0.43 -1.27 -0.08
N HIS A 64 0.54 0.00 -0.48
CA HIS A 64 0.40 0.40 -1.88
C HIS A 64 1.73 0.82 -2.50
N GLY A 65 2.03 0.28 -3.68
CA GLY A 65 3.13 0.75 -4.50
C GLY A 65 2.83 2.14 -5.06
N CYS A 66 3.80 3.04 -4.98
CA CYS A 66 3.55 4.43 -5.35
C CYS A 66 3.24 4.61 -6.84
N PHE A 67 3.88 3.84 -7.70
CA PHE A 67 3.61 3.89 -9.15
C PHE A 67 2.20 3.39 -9.48
N TRP A 68 1.85 2.19 -9.00
CA TRP A 68 0.61 1.52 -9.39
C TRP A 68 -0.65 2.21 -8.89
N HIS A 69 -0.53 2.98 -7.80
CA HIS A 69 -1.67 3.64 -7.14
C HIS A 69 -1.59 5.17 -7.24
N ARG A 70 -0.75 5.68 -8.11
CA ARG A 70 -0.59 7.11 -8.42
C ARG A 70 -0.35 7.96 -7.18
N HIS A 71 0.62 7.60 -6.38
CA HIS A 71 1.01 8.40 -5.23
C HIS A 71 1.88 9.58 -5.67
N HIS A 72 1.55 10.78 -5.19
CA HIS A 72 2.31 11.98 -5.53
C HIS A 72 3.58 12.06 -4.68
N CYS A 73 4.64 11.39 -5.15
CA CYS A 73 5.93 11.39 -4.47
C CYS A 73 7.05 11.18 -5.49
N TYR A 74 8.29 11.22 -5.01
CA TYR A 74 9.46 11.09 -5.87
C TYR A 74 9.59 9.71 -6.55
N LEU A 75 8.91 8.70 -6.04
CA LEU A 75 8.92 7.36 -6.65
C LEU A 75 7.94 7.23 -7.81
N PHE A 76 6.99 8.15 -7.95
CA PHE A 76 6.06 8.12 -9.07
C PHE A 76 6.67 8.81 -10.28
N LYS A 77 6.78 8.06 -11.39
CA LYS A 77 7.27 8.61 -12.64
C LYS A 77 6.50 7.99 -13.79
N MET A 78 5.75 8.82 -14.51
CA MET A 78 4.97 8.35 -15.67
C MET A 78 5.93 7.93 -16.79
N PRO A 79 5.78 6.72 -17.35
CA PRO A 79 6.61 6.31 -18.48
C PRO A 79 6.48 7.24 -19.67
N ALA A 80 7.58 7.49 -20.37
CA ALA A 80 7.60 8.35 -21.55
C ALA A 80 6.94 7.70 -22.77
N THR A 81 6.91 6.35 -22.81
CA THR A 81 6.27 5.60 -23.89
C THR A 81 4.96 5.01 -23.43
N ARG A 82 3.97 4.93 -24.35
CA ARG A 82 2.64 4.38 -24.07
C ARG A 82 1.95 5.09 -22.90
N THR A 83 2.14 6.38 -22.81
CA THR A 83 1.65 7.21 -21.69
C THR A 83 0.14 7.07 -21.51
N GLU A 84 -0.64 7.05 -22.58
CA GLU A 84 -2.10 6.91 -22.51
C GLU A 84 -2.51 5.56 -21.90
N PHE A 85 -1.82 4.49 -22.29
CA PHE A 85 -2.08 3.16 -21.73
C PHE A 85 -1.85 3.15 -20.23
N TRP A 86 -0.69 3.66 -19.78
CA TRP A 86 -0.35 3.69 -18.35
C TRP A 86 -1.27 4.59 -17.57
N ASN A 87 -1.64 5.74 -18.13
CA ASN A 87 -2.58 6.66 -17.50
C ASN A 87 -3.93 5.98 -17.25
N GLY A 88 -4.46 5.30 -18.26
CA GLY A 88 -5.73 4.58 -18.12
C GLY A 88 -5.66 3.47 -17.08
N LYS A 89 -4.58 2.69 -17.10
CA LYS A 89 -4.42 1.58 -16.16
C LYS A 89 -4.28 2.09 -14.72
N ILE A 90 -3.46 3.11 -14.50
CA ILE A 90 -3.24 3.68 -13.17
C ILE A 90 -4.52 4.34 -12.66
N ASN A 91 -5.23 5.10 -13.49
CA ASN A 91 -6.50 5.72 -13.11
C ASN A 91 -7.54 4.67 -12.73
N SER A 92 -7.59 3.56 -13.47
CA SER A 92 -8.47 2.44 -13.14
C SER A 92 -8.16 1.86 -11.77
N ASN A 93 -6.87 1.72 -11.43
CA ASN A 93 -6.44 1.26 -10.11
C ASN A 93 -6.87 2.24 -9.02
N VAL A 94 -6.70 3.54 -9.24
CA VAL A 94 -7.09 4.58 -8.27
C VAL A 94 -8.58 4.55 -7.99
N GLU A 95 -9.41 4.46 -9.02
CA GLU A 95 -10.87 4.39 -8.88
C GLU A 95 -11.29 3.15 -8.11
N ARG A 96 -10.67 2.01 -8.42
CA ARG A 96 -10.94 0.76 -7.72
C ARG A 96 -10.56 0.85 -6.24
N ASP A 97 -9.41 1.44 -5.94
CA ASP A 97 -8.97 1.64 -4.55
C ASP A 97 -9.97 2.48 -3.77
N ARG A 98 -10.43 3.58 -4.34
CA ARG A 98 -11.42 4.46 -3.70
C ARG A 98 -12.71 3.71 -3.40
N ARG A 99 -13.16 2.89 -4.34
CA ARG A 99 -14.38 2.10 -4.18
C ARG A 99 -14.24 1.10 -3.02
N TYR A 100 -13.13 0.37 -2.99
CA TYR A 100 -12.88 -0.61 -1.93
C TYR A 100 -12.78 0.06 -0.56
N ILE A 101 -12.03 1.15 -0.47
CA ILE A 101 -11.88 1.88 0.78
C ILE A 101 -13.23 2.41 1.27
N GLY A 102 -14.03 2.98 0.36
CA GLY A 102 -15.37 3.44 0.70
C GLY A 102 -16.28 2.34 1.24
N GLN A 103 -16.24 1.16 0.61
CA GLN A 103 -17.01 0.00 1.07
C GLN A 103 -16.58 -0.46 2.45
N LEU A 104 -15.27 -0.50 2.71
CA LEU A 104 -14.74 -0.88 4.01
C LEU A 104 -15.13 0.11 5.09
N GLN A 105 -15.05 1.41 4.80
CA GLN A 105 -15.47 2.46 5.73
C GLN A 105 -16.96 2.35 6.07
N GLN A 106 -17.79 2.08 5.08
CA GLN A 106 -19.23 1.90 5.30
C GLN A 106 -19.52 0.68 6.19
N SER A 107 -18.64 -0.31 6.16
CA SER A 107 -18.77 -1.51 7.00
C SER A 107 -18.16 -1.32 8.40
N GLY A 108 -17.72 -0.11 8.75
CA GLY A 108 -17.22 0.21 10.08
C GLY A 108 -15.72 0.05 10.28
N TRP A 109 -14.96 -0.16 9.22
CA TRP A 109 -13.50 -0.27 9.31
C TRP A 109 -12.85 1.10 9.15
N LYS A 110 -11.82 1.39 9.93
CA LYS A 110 -10.89 2.46 9.59
C LYS A 110 -9.80 1.87 8.71
N VAL A 111 -9.36 2.61 7.70
CA VAL A 111 -8.45 2.12 6.68
C VAL A 111 -7.17 2.96 6.67
N LEU A 112 -6.03 2.29 6.68
CA LEU A 112 -4.73 2.92 6.54
C LEU A 112 -4.08 2.46 5.26
N ILE A 113 -3.60 3.41 4.46
CA ILE A 113 -2.73 3.10 3.33
C ILE A 113 -1.30 3.41 3.75
N VAL A 114 -0.43 2.41 3.70
CA VAL A 114 1.01 2.63 3.90
C VAL A 114 1.67 2.60 2.54
N TRP A 115 2.22 3.73 2.15
CA TRP A 115 2.81 3.91 0.82
C TRP A 115 4.24 3.38 0.77
N GLU A 116 4.60 2.86 -0.39
CA GLU A 116 5.94 2.33 -0.66
C GLU A 116 7.05 3.31 -0.25
N CYS A 117 6.87 4.62 -0.50
CA CYS A 117 7.88 5.62 -0.19
C CYS A 117 8.18 5.76 1.29
N ALA A 118 7.28 5.33 2.17
CA ALA A 118 7.52 5.27 3.60
C ALA A 118 8.38 4.06 3.99
N LEU A 119 8.36 3.02 3.16
CA LEU A 119 8.89 1.70 3.51
C LEU A 119 10.22 1.40 2.87
N ARG A 120 10.50 2.00 1.72
CA ARG A 120 11.78 1.81 1.02
C ARG A 120 12.14 3.04 0.21
N GLY A 121 13.38 3.10 -0.25
CA GLY A 121 13.89 4.23 -1.00
C GLY A 121 14.64 5.21 -0.11
N LYS A 122 15.19 6.24 -0.71
CA LYS A 122 16.10 7.17 -0.02
C LYS A 122 15.41 8.02 1.05
N LEU A 123 14.10 8.20 0.95
CA LEU A 123 13.33 9.02 1.89
C LEU A 123 12.46 8.19 2.82
N ARG A 124 12.66 6.87 2.89
CA ARG A 124 11.88 6.00 3.75
C ARG A 124 11.96 6.43 5.20
N LEU A 125 10.91 6.12 5.93
CA LEU A 125 10.90 6.38 7.37
C LEU A 125 11.82 5.38 8.08
N GLU A 126 12.54 5.86 9.09
CA GLU A 126 13.29 5.00 9.98
C GLU A 126 12.34 4.15 10.82
N ASP A 127 12.83 3.03 11.33
CA ASP A 127 11.98 2.08 12.05
C ASP A 127 11.24 2.72 13.22
N GLU A 128 11.91 3.55 14.01
CA GLU A 128 11.27 4.22 15.14
C GLU A 128 10.11 5.11 14.72
N ALA A 129 10.31 5.91 13.65
CA ALA A 129 9.28 6.81 13.15
C ALA A 129 8.10 6.02 12.58
N LEU A 130 8.39 4.95 11.83
CA LEU A 130 7.34 4.11 11.24
C LEU A 130 6.52 3.42 12.33
N ILE A 131 7.17 2.86 13.33
CA ILE A 131 6.50 2.21 14.47
C ILE A 131 5.59 3.21 15.19
N GLU A 132 6.10 4.40 15.51
CA GLU A 132 5.31 5.44 16.17
C GLU A 132 4.08 5.84 15.38
N ARG A 133 4.22 6.03 14.05
CA ARG A 133 3.09 6.42 13.21
C ARG A 133 2.05 5.31 13.11
N LEU A 134 2.49 4.06 12.99
CA LEU A 134 1.57 2.93 12.96
C LEU A 134 0.83 2.76 14.29
N GLU A 135 1.53 2.80 15.41
CA GLU A 135 0.89 2.66 16.72
C GLU A 135 -0.06 3.82 17.00
N GLU A 136 0.35 5.04 16.68
CA GLU A 136 -0.51 6.21 16.83
C GLU A 136 -1.82 6.03 16.09
N TRP A 137 -1.75 5.60 14.82
CA TRP A 137 -2.96 5.41 14.03
C TRP A 137 -3.80 4.25 14.55
N LEU A 138 -3.18 3.12 14.87
CA LEU A 138 -3.91 1.93 15.30
C LEU A 138 -4.61 2.15 16.65
N LEU A 139 -3.96 2.82 17.58
CA LEU A 139 -4.46 2.94 18.95
C LEU A 139 -5.27 4.20 19.20
N ALA A 140 -4.98 5.29 18.51
CA ALA A 140 -5.57 6.59 18.80
C ALA A 140 -6.45 7.17 17.70
N ALA A 141 -6.21 6.83 16.44
CA ALA A 141 -6.97 7.42 15.34
C ALA A 141 -8.37 6.85 15.25
N MET A 142 -9.33 7.71 14.92
CA MET A 142 -10.73 7.32 14.72
C MET A 142 -11.13 7.32 13.24
N HIS A 143 -10.26 7.78 12.38
CA HIS A 143 -10.52 7.94 10.94
C HIS A 143 -9.45 7.26 10.10
N SER A 144 -9.76 7.06 8.83
CA SER A 144 -8.81 6.51 7.89
C SER A 144 -7.63 7.45 7.68
N GLY A 145 -6.47 6.89 7.32
CA GLY A 145 -5.23 7.64 7.19
C GLY A 145 -4.31 7.09 6.12
N GLU A 146 -3.20 7.79 5.94
CA GLU A 146 -2.13 7.40 5.02
C GLU A 146 -0.79 7.65 5.70
N ILE A 147 0.15 6.73 5.51
CA ILE A 147 1.54 6.93 5.90
C ILE A 147 2.38 6.96 4.63
N ASP A 148 3.12 8.04 4.43
CA ASP A 148 4.09 8.17 3.36
C ASP A 148 5.45 8.60 3.94
N HIS A 149 6.40 8.94 3.07
CA HIS A 149 7.73 9.33 3.53
C HIS A 149 7.73 10.61 4.41
N GLN A 150 6.64 11.36 4.41
CA GLN A 150 6.49 12.56 5.25
C GLN A 150 5.78 12.30 6.57
N GLY A 151 5.28 11.09 6.77
CA GLY A 151 4.63 10.69 8.02
C GLY A 151 3.17 10.31 7.86
N LEU A 152 2.40 10.50 8.93
CA LEU A 152 0.99 10.13 8.99
C LEU A 152 0.11 11.32 8.62
N HIS A 153 -0.84 11.09 7.72
CA HIS A 153 -1.81 12.08 7.27
C HIS A 153 -3.21 11.49 7.29
N HIS A 154 -4.22 12.35 7.31
CA HIS A 154 -5.59 11.91 7.08
C HIS A 154 -5.75 11.41 5.64
N TYR A 155 -6.56 10.37 5.46
CA TYR A 155 -6.88 9.88 4.13
C TYR A 155 -7.66 10.95 3.37
N ARG A 156 -7.14 11.32 2.20
CA ARG A 156 -7.79 12.33 1.35
C ARG A 156 -8.56 11.66 0.23
N VAL A 157 -9.85 11.89 0.23
CA VAL A 157 -10.70 11.51 -0.89
C VAL A 157 -10.74 12.68 -1.86
N GLU A 158 -10.10 12.50 -3.00
CA GLU A 158 -10.17 13.51 -4.07
C GLU A 158 -11.21 13.13 -5.09
#